data_fbac700a36d29c347f0ab312337ebde3
#
_entry.id   fbac700a36d29c347f0ab312337ebde3
#
_cell.length_a   1.000
_cell.length_b   1.000
_cell.length_c   1.000
_cell.angle_alpha   90.00
_cell.angle_beta   90.00
_cell.angle_gamma   90.00
#
_symmetry.space_group_name_H-M   'P 1'
#
loop_
_entity.id
_entity.type
_entity.pdbx_description
1 polymer ?
#
loop_
_entity_poly.entity_id
_entity_poly.type
_entity_poly.pdbx_seq_one_letter_code
_entity_poly.pdbx_strand_id
1 'polypeptide(L)'
;MPRTWSKILIGIIIAIVIIFLIGFLILAFSEYFPEDRESIQIEGESTKTLKIGETASIITYNLGYLSLDNTQDFFMDGGKGVRPENATTVTKNLAAVKNFIQTQDVDIYLFQEVDTKAKRSYNINEYNGIKEDFSGTSSFAYMFNSLYIPYPVFNTVGHVESGVATLNKFDVKEATRIALPSAYSWPKRAVMYKNCLLEQRIAIDGSEKELVLYNVHLDAYGAEEGKTEQLDVLMNLMKEEYQKGNYVIAGGDFNQTFPGVDQEKFPIIDTDNYVPVQIPDNYLPDGWKYAVDYERPTARLLNEEYSGTYENTQLYIIDGYILSPNVECESVETIENNFSYSDHHPVKLSIKLI
;
A
#
# COMPACT_ATOMS: atom_id res chain seq x y z
N MET A 1 26.95 50.82 -10.66
CA MET A 1 27.32 49.54 -11.29
C MET A 1 27.40 49.71 -12.80
N PRO A 2 28.43 49.21 -13.48
CA PRO A 2 28.52 49.34 -14.94
C PRO A 2 27.31 48.68 -15.60
N ARG A 3 26.77 49.31 -16.62
CA ARG A 3 25.57 48.91 -17.39
C ARG A 3 25.64 47.46 -17.93
N THR A 4 26.83 46.89 -18.01
CA THR A 4 27.09 45.49 -18.43
C THR A 4 26.74 44.47 -17.35
N TRP A 5 27.07 44.74 -16.07
CA TRP A 5 26.75 43.83 -14.95
C TRP A 5 25.25 43.72 -14.71
N SER A 6 24.49 44.83 -14.87
CA SER A 6 23.03 44.78 -14.74
C SER A 6 22.37 43.93 -15.85
N LYS A 7 22.89 43.96 -17.09
CA LYS A 7 22.38 43.12 -18.17
C LYS A 7 22.68 41.63 -17.93
N ILE A 8 23.86 41.31 -17.41
CA ILE A 8 24.23 39.92 -17.06
C ILE A 8 23.31 39.42 -15.92
N LEU A 9 23.10 40.23 -14.89
CA LEU A 9 22.20 39.84 -13.78
C LEU A 9 20.78 39.63 -14.26
N ILE A 10 20.23 40.51 -15.10
CA ILE A 10 18.91 40.35 -15.72
C ILE A 10 18.84 39.03 -16.56
N GLY A 11 19.87 38.77 -17.35
CA GLY A 11 19.94 37.52 -18.13
C GLY A 11 19.93 36.25 -17.27
N ILE A 12 20.67 36.28 -16.16
CA ILE A 12 20.67 35.16 -15.18
C ILE A 12 19.28 34.97 -14.56
N ILE A 13 18.62 36.08 -14.12
CA ILE A 13 17.29 36.04 -13.54
C ILE A 13 16.28 35.46 -14.54
N ILE A 14 16.32 35.91 -15.82
CA ILE A 14 15.44 35.39 -16.88
C ILE A 14 15.70 33.92 -17.09
N ALA A 15 16.95 33.46 -17.16
CA ALA A 15 17.28 32.06 -17.31
C ALA A 15 16.74 31.20 -16.15
N ILE A 16 16.88 31.66 -14.93
CA ILE A 16 16.33 31.01 -13.73
C ILE A 16 14.79 30.90 -13.83
N VAL A 17 14.10 31.98 -14.17
CA VAL A 17 12.64 32.01 -14.33
C VAL A 17 12.20 31.02 -15.43
N ILE A 18 12.91 30.97 -16.55
CA ILE A 18 12.62 30.01 -17.62
C ILE A 18 12.79 28.57 -17.14
N ILE A 19 13.86 28.26 -16.41
CA ILE A 19 14.10 26.93 -15.85
C ILE A 19 12.96 26.53 -14.90
N PHE A 20 12.55 27.43 -14.00
CA PHE A 20 11.41 27.19 -13.11
C PHE A 20 10.10 26.98 -13.88
N LEU A 21 9.85 27.79 -14.91
CA LEU A 21 8.66 27.66 -15.76
C LEU A 21 8.64 26.31 -16.50
N ILE A 22 9.78 25.89 -17.07
CA ILE A 22 9.89 24.59 -17.73
C ILE A 22 9.65 23.47 -16.71
N GLY A 23 10.26 23.53 -15.53
CA GLY A 23 10.03 22.54 -14.47
C GLY A 23 8.57 22.47 -14.03
N PHE A 24 7.92 23.61 -13.90
CA PHE A 24 6.49 23.72 -13.60
C PHE A 24 5.62 23.12 -14.70
N LEU A 25 5.92 23.40 -15.96
CA LEU A 25 5.19 22.83 -17.10
C LEU A 25 5.38 21.31 -17.17
N ILE A 26 6.60 20.81 -16.97
CA ILE A 26 6.85 19.36 -16.90
C ILE A 26 6.00 18.74 -15.79
N LEU A 27 6.01 19.31 -14.58
CA LEU A 27 5.20 18.81 -13.45
C LEU A 27 3.70 18.81 -13.78
N ALA A 28 3.19 19.90 -14.38
CA ALA A 28 1.78 20.03 -14.71
C ALA A 28 1.31 19.06 -15.81
N PHE A 29 2.18 18.82 -16.83
CA PHE A 29 1.81 17.94 -17.96
C PHE A 29 2.20 16.47 -17.76
N SER A 30 3.03 16.14 -16.77
CA SER A 30 3.40 14.76 -16.46
C SER A 30 2.63 14.18 -15.26
N GLU A 31 1.70 14.94 -14.67
CA GLU A 31 0.87 14.42 -13.57
C GLU A 31 0.05 13.21 -14.06
N TYR A 32 0.11 12.12 -13.31
CA TYR A 32 -0.71 10.94 -13.53
C TYR A 32 -2.16 11.22 -13.13
N PHE A 33 -3.09 11.08 -14.07
CA PHE A 33 -4.53 11.26 -13.87
C PHE A 33 -5.28 9.99 -14.28
N PRO A 34 -5.37 9.02 -13.38
CA PRO A 34 -6.20 7.84 -13.63
C PRO A 34 -7.69 8.20 -13.60
N GLU A 35 -8.50 7.41 -14.31
CA GLU A 35 -9.95 7.48 -14.22
C GLU A 35 -10.44 7.05 -12.81
N ASP A 36 -11.67 7.46 -12.44
CA ASP A 36 -12.27 7.09 -11.15
C ASP A 36 -12.43 5.57 -11.02
N ARG A 37 -12.72 4.89 -12.14
CA ARG A 37 -12.79 3.42 -12.23
C ARG A 37 -12.12 2.96 -13.53
N GLU A 38 -11.13 2.09 -13.40
CA GLU A 38 -10.40 1.52 -14.54
C GLU A 38 -10.44 0.00 -14.46
N SER A 39 -10.80 -0.67 -15.57
CA SER A 39 -10.66 -2.11 -15.67
C SER A 39 -9.19 -2.49 -15.68
N ILE A 40 -8.80 -3.41 -14.81
CA ILE A 40 -7.43 -3.90 -14.66
C ILE A 40 -7.30 -5.25 -15.35
N GLN A 41 -6.21 -5.42 -16.10
CA GLN A 41 -5.89 -6.69 -16.73
C GLN A 41 -5.63 -7.75 -15.65
N ILE A 42 -6.29 -8.89 -15.79
CA ILE A 42 -5.99 -10.10 -15.04
C ILE A 42 -4.99 -10.91 -15.87
N GLU A 43 -3.84 -11.21 -15.28
CA GLU A 43 -2.80 -12.02 -15.90
C GLU A 43 -2.79 -13.43 -15.29
N GLY A 44 -2.46 -14.45 -16.07
CA GLY A 44 -2.51 -15.85 -15.64
C GLY A 44 -3.93 -16.44 -15.71
N GLU A 45 -4.06 -17.66 -15.28
CA GLU A 45 -5.31 -18.42 -15.31
C GLU A 45 -5.46 -19.26 -14.03
N SER A 46 -6.70 -19.44 -13.57
CA SER A 46 -7.04 -20.38 -12.51
C SER A 46 -8.37 -21.05 -12.79
N THR A 47 -8.47 -22.30 -12.40
CA THR A 47 -9.72 -23.08 -12.41
C THR A 47 -10.20 -23.41 -11.01
N LYS A 48 -9.48 -22.94 -9.95
CA LYS A 48 -9.90 -23.15 -8.58
C LYS A 48 -11.12 -22.30 -8.28
N THR A 49 -12.17 -22.91 -7.74
CA THR A 49 -13.40 -22.24 -7.35
C THR A 49 -13.45 -22.03 -5.84
N LEU A 50 -13.99 -20.90 -5.40
CA LEU A 50 -14.30 -20.62 -4.00
C LEU A 50 -15.66 -21.25 -3.67
N LYS A 51 -15.83 -21.81 -2.47
CA LYS A 51 -17.09 -22.44 -2.05
C LYS A 51 -17.54 -21.95 -0.68
N ILE A 52 -18.86 -21.83 -0.51
CA ILE A 52 -19.46 -21.55 0.80
C ILE A 52 -19.15 -22.70 1.77
N GLY A 53 -18.75 -22.35 2.99
CA GLY A 53 -18.44 -23.31 4.03
C GLY A 53 -17.03 -23.93 3.96
N GLU A 54 -16.25 -23.68 2.89
CA GLU A 54 -14.83 -24.06 2.83
C GLU A 54 -13.93 -22.92 3.31
N THR A 55 -12.82 -23.26 3.99
CA THR A 55 -11.83 -22.30 4.45
C THR A 55 -11.03 -21.75 3.27
N ALA A 56 -10.84 -20.44 3.22
CA ALA A 56 -9.91 -19.77 2.33
C ALA A 56 -8.92 -18.92 3.15
N SER A 57 -7.70 -18.78 2.62
CA SER A 57 -6.61 -18.10 3.30
C SER A 57 -6.12 -16.89 2.51
N ILE A 58 -5.87 -15.79 3.22
CA ILE A 58 -5.44 -14.51 2.65
C ILE A 58 -4.24 -13.99 3.44
N ILE A 59 -3.24 -13.43 2.77
CA ILE A 59 -2.19 -12.63 3.41
C ILE A 59 -2.22 -11.23 2.83
N THR A 60 -2.22 -10.22 3.69
CA THR A 60 -1.85 -8.85 3.30
C THR A 60 -0.42 -8.56 3.72
N TYR A 61 0.33 -7.86 2.87
CA TYR A 61 1.72 -7.51 3.13
C TYR A 61 2.15 -6.25 2.35
N ASN A 62 2.39 -5.16 3.06
CA ASN A 62 3.06 -3.99 2.50
C ASN A 62 4.54 -4.32 2.31
N LEU A 63 5.06 -4.25 1.07
CA LEU A 63 6.42 -4.67 0.73
C LEU A 63 7.48 -3.58 0.95
N GLY A 64 7.08 -2.33 1.24
CA GLY A 64 8.03 -1.22 1.38
C GLY A 64 8.95 -1.10 0.17
N TYR A 65 8.41 -1.31 -1.04
CA TYR A 65 9.16 -1.39 -2.33
C TYR A 65 10.42 -2.27 -2.22
N LEU A 66 10.42 -3.28 -1.36
CA LEU A 66 11.56 -4.16 -1.05
C LEU A 66 12.85 -3.40 -0.69
N SER A 67 12.71 -2.14 -0.30
CA SER A 67 13.80 -1.19 -0.04
C SER A 67 13.82 -0.68 1.40
N LEU A 68 12.87 -1.12 2.26
CA LEU A 68 12.69 -0.63 3.62
C LEU A 68 12.80 -1.77 4.66
N ASP A 69 13.79 -2.65 4.48
CA ASP A 69 14.06 -3.72 5.43
C ASP A 69 14.62 -3.19 6.78
N ASN A 70 14.92 -4.08 7.69
CA ASN A 70 15.40 -3.74 9.03
C ASN A 70 16.72 -2.95 9.07
N THR A 71 17.46 -2.86 7.96
CA THR A 71 18.72 -2.10 7.85
C THR A 71 18.51 -0.68 7.33
N GLN A 72 17.27 -0.25 7.11
CA GLN A 72 16.96 1.03 6.48
C GLN A 72 16.22 1.97 7.44
N ASP A 73 16.45 3.25 7.25
CA ASP A 73 15.62 4.36 7.71
C ASP A 73 14.97 5.07 6.52
N PHE A 74 14.04 6.00 6.75
CA PHE A 74 13.36 6.71 5.69
C PHE A 74 13.19 8.20 5.99
N PHE A 75 13.51 9.04 5.02
CA PHE A 75 13.55 10.50 5.21
C PHE A 75 12.19 11.13 5.53
N MET A 76 11.08 10.49 5.19
CA MET A 76 9.73 11.01 5.51
C MET A 76 9.32 10.69 6.95
N ASP A 77 9.96 9.73 7.57
CA ASP A 77 9.67 9.26 8.93
C ASP A 77 10.72 9.71 9.96
N GLY A 78 11.50 10.73 9.61
CA GLY A 78 12.54 11.30 10.49
C GLY A 78 13.94 10.73 10.25
N GLY A 79 14.09 9.71 9.43
CA GLY A 79 15.37 9.17 8.99
C GLY A 79 16.06 10.04 7.93
N LYS A 80 17.03 9.46 7.23
CA LYS A 80 17.83 10.14 6.18
C LYS A 80 17.83 9.37 4.86
N GLY A 81 17.53 8.07 4.90
CA GLY A 81 17.52 7.17 3.76
C GLY A 81 16.46 7.54 2.74
N VAL A 82 16.75 7.30 1.47
CA VAL A 82 15.82 7.43 0.35
C VAL A 82 15.64 6.10 -0.34
N ARG A 83 16.68 5.27 -0.24
CA ARG A 83 16.78 3.93 -0.83
C ARG A 83 18.01 3.22 -0.24
N PRO A 84 18.08 1.90 -0.33
CA PRO A 84 19.28 1.13 0.03
C PRO A 84 20.53 1.61 -0.71
N GLU A 85 21.70 1.29 -0.19
CA GLU A 85 22.99 1.67 -0.80
C GLU A 85 23.16 1.09 -2.21
N ASN A 86 22.63 -0.11 -2.46
CA ASN A 86 22.76 -0.81 -3.73
C ASN A 86 21.58 -1.76 -4.01
N ALA A 87 21.48 -2.23 -5.26
CA ALA A 87 20.41 -3.12 -5.71
C ALA A 87 20.38 -4.51 -5.04
N THR A 88 21.47 -4.92 -4.39
CA THR A 88 21.56 -6.24 -3.76
C THR A 88 20.53 -6.41 -2.65
N THR A 89 20.23 -5.35 -1.89
CA THR A 89 19.18 -5.36 -0.85
C THR A 89 17.84 -5.69 -1.48
N VAL A 90 17.42 -4.96 -2.51
CA VAL A 90 16.14 -5.17 -3.20
C VAL A 90 16.06 -6.58 -3.80
N THR A 91 17.13 -7.04 -4.46
CA THR A 91 17.17 -8.39 -5.05
C THR A 91 17.07 -9.49 -4.00
N LYS A 92 17.77 -9.33 -2.86
CA LYS A 92 17.71 -10.25 -1.72
C LYS A 92 16.29 -10.29 -1.13
N ASN A 93 15.68 -9.13 -0.92
CA ASN A 93 14.34 -9.02 -0.35
C ASN A 93 13.30 -9.61 -1.30
N LEU A 94 13.41 -9.38 -2.62
CA LEU A 94 12.56 -10.00 -3.63
C LEU A 94 12.65 -11.54 -3.58
N ALA A 95 13.87 -12.08 -3.51
CA ALA A 95 14.06 -13.53 -3.41
C ALA A 95 13.45 -14.11 -2.12
N ALA A 96 13.55 -13.37 -1.00
CA ALA A 96 12.95 -13.77 0.26
C ALA A 96 11.41 -13.73 0.22
N VAL A 97 10.80 -12.71 -0.39
CA VAL A 97 9.35 -12.61 -0.57
C VAL A 97 8.84 -13.71 -1.52
N LYS A 98 9.56 -14.02 -2.61
CA LYS A 98 9.23 -15.17 -3.47
C LYS A 98 9.21 -16.48 -2.69
N ASN A 99 10.23 -16.73 -1.87
CA ASN A 99 10.27 -17.90 -0.99
C ASN A 99 9.12 -17.91 0.04
N PHE A 100 8.80 -16.74 0.61
CA PHE A 100 7.68 -16.58 1.53
C PHE A 100 6.34 -16.95 0.86
N ILE A 101 6.07 -16.49 -0.36
CA ILE A 101 4.88 -16.84 -1.14
C ILE A 101 4.78 -18.36 -1.32
N GLN A 102 5.89 -19.02 -1.68
CA GLN A 102 5.93 -20.46 -1.90
C GLN A 102 5.73 -21.27 -0.60
N THR A 103 6.27 -20.78 0.52
CA THR A 103 6.23 -21.51 1.81
C THR A 103 4.94 -21.31 2.57
N GLN A 104 4.29 -20.14 2.47
CA GLN A 104 3.01 -19.88 3.12
C GLN A 104 1.84 -20.54 2.39
N ASP A 105 1.94 -20.71 1.08
CA ASP A 105 1.00 -21.43 0.23
C ASP A 105 -0.49 -21.07 0.46
N VAL A 106 -0.78 -19.79 0.73
CA VAL A 106 -2.15 -19.29 0.90
C VAL A 106 -2.85 -19.08 -0.44
N ASP A 107 -4.16 -18.86 -0.39
CA ASP A 107 -4.98 -18.72 -1.59
C ASP A 107 -4.85 -17.34 -2.24
N ILE A 108 -4.72 -16.28 -1.42
CA ILE A 108 -4.73 -14.91 -1.90
C ILE A 108 -3.62 -14.12 -1.19
N TYR A 109 -2.89 -13.29 -1.96
CA TYR A 109 -1.95 -12.30 -1.44
C TYR A 109 -2.37 -10.90 -1.88
N LEU A 110 -2.44 -9.99 -0.93
CA LEU A 110 -2.68 -8.57 -1.12
C LEU A 110 -1.37 -7.83 -0.81
N PHE A 111 -0.69 -7.35 -1.84
CA PHE A 111 0.57 -6.62 -1.69
C PHE A 111 0.36 -5.13 -1.90
N GLN A 112 0.96 -4.32 -1.05
CA GLN A 112 1.04 -2.87 -1.16
C GLN A 112 2.49 -2.46 -1.41
N GLU A 113 2.69 -1.25 -1.91
CA GLU A 113 4.01 -0.69 -2.21
C GLU A 113 4.89 -1.56 -3.10
N VAL A 114 4.33 -1.98 -4.23
CA VAL A 114 5.00 -2.82 -5.23
C VAL A 114 5.49 -1.94 -6.37
N ASP A 115 6.81 -1.82 -6.55
CA ASP A 115 7.38 -1.07 -7.65
C ASP A 115 7.43 -1.92 -8.94
N THR A 116 7.03 -1.30 -10.06
CA THR A 116 7.27 -1.87 -11.40
C THR A 116 8.49 -1.26 -12.05
N LYS A 117 8.78 0.02 -11.73
CA LYS A 117 9.96 0.74 -12.19
C LYS A 117 10.16 1.99 -11.33
N ALA A 118 11.13 1.96 -10.45
CA ALA A 118 11.44 3.12 -9.63
C ALA A 118 12.94 3.23 -9.35
N LYS A 119 13.42 4.46 -9.23
CA LYS A 119 14.82 4.71 -8.88
C LYS A 119 15.16 4.16 -7.48
N ARG A 120 14.19 4.22 -6.54
CA ARG A 120 14.36 3.75 -5.15
C ARG A 120 14.58 2.24 -5.06
N SER A 121 14.00 1.47 -5.96
CA SER A 121 14.15 0.01 -6.10
C SER A 121 15.06 -0.41 -7.25
N TYR A 122 15.94 0.49 -7.73
CA TYR A 122 16.92 0.23 -8.78
C TYR A 122 16.33 -0.25 -10.10
N ASN A 123 15.08 0.14 -10.40
CA ASN A 123 14.29 -0.30 -11.55
C ASN A 123 14.04 -1.82 -11.61
N ILE A 124 14.13 -2.50 -10.49
CA ILE A 124 13.71 -3.90 -10.39
C ILE A 124 12.18 -3.92 -10.49
N ASN A 125 11.65 -4.75 -11.39
CA ASN A 125 10.21 -4.95 -11.50
C ASN A 125 9.78 -6.00 -10.47
N GLU A 126 9.32 -5.52 -9.32
CA GLU A 126 8.92 -6.35 -8.19
C GLU A 126 7.66 -7.16 -8.51
N TYR A 127 6.67 -6.50 -9.18
CA TYR A 127 5.44 -7.19 -9.58
C TYR A 127 5.72 -8.40 -10.47
N ASN A 128 6.57 -8.25 -11.49
CA ASN A 128 6.96 -9.39 -12.31
C ASN A 128 7.70 -10.46 -11.49
N GLY A 129 8.56 -10.04 -10.57
CA GLY A 129 9.30 -10.96 -9.72
C GLY A 129 8.40 -11.80 -8.80
N ILE A 130 7.43 -11.18 -8.11
CA ILE A 130 6.55 -11.90 -7.16
C ILE A 130 5.55 -12.83 -7.85
N LYS A 131 5.11 -12.52 -9.07
CA LYS A 131 4.16 -13.36 -9.82
C LYS A 131 4.80 -14.48 -10.63
N GLU A 132 6.11 -14.41 -10.90
CA GLU A 132 6.83 -15.31 -11.84
C GLU A 132 6.58 -16.79 -11.55
N ASP A 133 6.63 -17.18 -10.28
CA ASP A 133 6.46 -18.58 -9.84
C ASP A 133 5.09 -18.83 -9.19
N PHE A 134 4.15 -17.88 -9.29
CA PHE A 134 2.83 -18.02 -8.69
C PHE A 134 1.87 -18.75 -9.63
N SER A 135 1.24 -19.83 -9.14
CA SER A 135 0.22 -20.56 -9.88
C SER A 135 -1.17 -19.99 -9.58
N GLY A 136 -1.69 -19.17 -10.49
CA GLY A 136 -2.98 -18.50 -10.35
C GLY A 136 -3.05 -17.24 -11.21
N THR A 137 -3.93 -16.34 -10.82
CA THR A 137 -4.12 -15.03 -11.46
C THR A 137 -3.40 -13.93 -10.70
N SER A 138 -3.04 -12.86 -11.38
CA SER A 138 -2.50 -11.65 -10.79
C SER A 138 -3.10 -10.40 -11.41
N SER A 139 -3.21 -9.34 -10.63
CA SER A 139 -3.62 -8.01 -11.11
C SER A 139 -2.82 -6.94 -10.39
N PHE A 140 -2.61 -5.80 -11.05
CA PHE A 140 -1.83 -4.68 -10.54
C PHE A 140 -2.50 -3.35 -10.86
N ALA A 141 -2.63 -2.47 -9.86
CA ALA A 141 -3.15 -1.13 -10.02
C ALA A 141 -2.10 -0.08 -9.61
N TYR A 142 -1.81 0.86 -10.51
CA TYR A 142 -0.92 1.97 -10.19
C TYR A 142 -1.54 2.91 -9.16
N MET A 143 -0.76 3.21 -8.12
CA MET A 143 -1.05 4.26 -7.15
C MET A 143 -0.10 5.44 -7.30
N PHE A 144 1.11 5.20 -7.78
CA PHE A 144 2.13 6.23 -7.94
C PHE A 144 2.81 6.06 -9.30
N ASN A 145 2.63 7.06 -10.15
CA ASN A 145 3.30 7.14 -11.43
C ASN A 145 3.79 8.57 -11.61
N SER A 146 5.07 8.79 -11.33
CA SER A 146 5.71 10.09 -11.40
C SER A 146 6.99 10.03 -12.21
N LEU A 147 7.08 10.93 -13.19
CA LEU A 147 8.27 11.05 -14.03
C LEU A 147 9.52 11.42 -13.22
N TYR A 148 9.36 12.29 -12.22
CA TYR A 148 10.48 12.73 -11.39
C TYR A 148 10.02 13.46 -10.13
N ILE A 149 10.51 13.00 -8.98
CA ILE A 149 10.29 13.64 -7.67
C ILE A 149 11.62 14.29 -7.25
N PRO A 150 11.72 15.64 -7.25
CA PRO A 150 12.96 16.38 -7.01
C PRO A 150 13.36 16.51 -5.52
N TYR A 151 12.84 15.65 -4.68
CA TYR A 151 13.08 15.70 -3.23
C TYR A 151 13.54 14.33 -2.69
N PRO A 152 14.41 14.28 -1.65
CA PRO A 152 15.25 15.36 -1.12
C PRO A 152 16.25 15.91 -2.17
N VAL A 153 16.62 17.21 -2.07
CA VAL A 153 17.31 17.94 -3.16
C VAL A 153 18.62 17.29 -3.63
N PHE A 154 19.42 16.73 -2.71
CA PHE A 154 20.73 16.13 -3.05
C PHE A 154 20.68 14.62 -3.28
N ASN A 155 19.59 13.95 -2.88
CA ASN A 155 19.40 12.52 -3.08
C ASN A 155 17.94 12.25 -3.44
N THR A 156 17.55 12.59 -4.66
CA THR A 156 16.15 12.60 -5.09
C THR A 156 15.54 11.20 -5.16
N VAL A 157 14.26 11.08 -4.80
CA VAL A 157 13.45 9.89 -5.04
C VAL A 157 13.49 9.52 -6.53
N GLY A 158 13.39 10.52 -7.42
CA GLY A 158 13.47 10.33 -8.87
C GLY A 158 12.14 9.84 -9.46
N HIS A 159 12.20 9.04 -10.52
CA HIS A 159 11.01 8.44 -11.12
C HIS A 159 10.47 7.29 -10.25
N VAL A 160 9.15 7.13 -10.26
CA VAL A 160 8.43 6.06 -9.53
C VAL A 160 7.25 5.59 -10.35
N GLU A 161 7.17 4.29 -10.57
CA GLU A 161 5.99 3.55 -11.04
C GLU A 161 5.70 2.45 -10.01
N SER A 162 4.68 2.64 -9.16
CA SER A 162 4.39 1.81 -8.00
C SER A 162 2.89 1.65 -7.80
N GLY A 163 2.48 0.59 -7.09
CA GLY A 163 1.06 0.36 -6.83
C GLY A 163 0.79 -0.78 -5.87
N VAL A 164 -0.42 -1.32 -5.99
CA VAL A 164 -0.88 -2.49 -5.26
C VAL A 164 -1.05 -3.67 -6.21
N ALA A 165 -0.72 -4.87 -5.72
CA ALA A 165 -0.80 -6.11 -6.48
C ALA A 165 -1.63 -7.16 -5.72
N THR A 166 -2.46 -7.92 -6.42
CA THR A 166 -3.17 -9.06 -5.85
C THR A 166 -2.82 -10.32 -6.65
N LEU A 167 -2.33 -11.35 -5.94
CA LEU A 167 -2.16 -12.69 -6.48
C LEU A 167 -3.29 -13.57 -5.94
N ASN A 168 -3.92 -14.38 -6.78
CA ASN A 168 -5.11 -15.12 -6.41
C ASN A 168 -5.14 -16.52 -7.07
N LYS A 169 -5.29 -17.56 -6.26
CA LYS A 169 -5.43 -18.93 -6.75
C LYS A 169 -6.86 -19.25 -7.23
N PHE A 170 -7.85 -18.42 -6.89
CA PHE A 170 -9.22 -18.59 -7.38
C PHE A 170 -9.42 -17.95 -8.75
N ASP A 171 -10.49 -18.36 -9.43
CA ASP A 171 -10.92 -17.78 -10.70
C ASP A 171 -11.50 -16.37 -10.50
N VAL A 172 -10.71 -15.37 -10.84
CA VAL A 172 -11.09 -13.95 -10.77
C VAL A 172 -11.81 -13.55 -12.05
N LYS A 173 -13.00 -13.00 -11.95
CA LYS A 173 -13.83 -12.59 -13.09
C LYS A 173 -13.56 -11.18 -13.56
N GLU A 174 -13.35 -10.28 -12.61
CA GLU A 174 -13.08 -8.86 -12.87
C GLU A 174 -12.05 -8.34 -11.89
N ALA A 175 -11.23 -7.41 -12.36
CA ALA A 175 -10.35 -6.60 -11.53
C ALA A 175 -10.53 -5.13 -11.91
N THR A 176 -10.72 -4.26 -10.91
CA THR A 176 -11.00 -2.83 -11.11
C THR A 176 -10.12 -1.99 -10.17
N ARG A 177 -9.46 -0.98 -10.73
CA ARG A 177 -8.89 0.11 -9.95
C ARG A 177 -10.00 1.11 -9.63
N ILE A 178 -10.19 1.45 -8.36
CA ILE A 178 -11.15 2.45 -7.90
C ILE A 178 -10.38 3.57 -7.24
N ALA A 179 -10.45 4.79 -7.79
CA ALA A 179 -9.75 5.95 -7.23
C ALA A 179 -10.30 6.33 -5.86
N LEU A 180 -9.40 6.67 -4.94
CA LEU A 180 -9.74 7.28 -3.66
C LEU A 180 -9.53 8.79 -3.70
N PRO A 181 -10.23 9.57 -2.86
CA PRO A 181 -10.02 11.01 -2.76
C PRO A 181 -8.56 11.35 -2.46
N SER A 182 -8.03 12.38 -3.11
CA SER A 182 -6.67 12.85 -2.85
C SER A 182 -6.64 13.79 -1.65
N ALA A 183 -5.80 13.51 -0.67
CA ALA A 183 -5.56 14.39 0.47
C ALA A 183 -4.75 15.65 0.12
N TYR A 184 -4.33 15.82 -1.15
CA TYR A 184 -3.41 16.88 -1.56
C TYR A 184 -3.98 17.76 -2.68
N SER A 185 -3.74 19.07 -2.55
CA SER A 185 -3.98 20.02 -3.63
C SER A 185 -2.75 20.13 -4.56
N TRP A 186 -2.99 20.63 -5.79
CA TRP A 186 -1.90 20.99 -6.69
C TRP A 186 -1.07 22.18 -6.12
N PRO A 187 0.25 22.24 -6.27
CA PRO A 187 1.11 21.36 -7.07
C PRO A 187 1.60 20.08 -6.36
N LYS A 188 1.44 19.97 -5.02
CA LYS A 188 1.88 18.80 -4.25
C LYS A 188 1.26 17.50 -4.78
N ARG A 189 -0.03 17.54 -5.13
CA ARG A 189 -0.75 16.38 -5.70
C ARG A 189 -0.06 15.75 -6.91
N ALA A 190 0.66 16.54 -7.73
CA ALA A 190 1.33 16.03 -8.93
C ALA A 190 2.47 15.04 -8.64
N VAL A 191 3.02 15.05 -7.42
CA VAL A 191 4.14 14.20 -6.97
C VAL A 191 3.77 13.36 -5.76
N MET A 192 2.48 13.15 -5.52
CA MET A 192 1.96 12.32 -4.42
C MET A 192 1.16 11.14 -4.97
N TYR A 193 0.90 10.17 -4.10
CA TYR A 193 0.08 9.01 -4.42
C TYR A 193 -1.30 9.41 -4.95
N LYS A 194 -1.79 8.63 -5.90
CA LYS A 194 -3.19 8.58 -6.35
C LYS A 194 -3.79 7.31 -5.75
N ASN A 195 -4.02 7.34 -4.42
CA ASN A 195 -4.52 6.18 -3.69
C ASN A 195 -5.72 5.56 -4.40
N CYS A 196 -5.78 4.25 -4.40
CA CYS A 196 -6.87 3.50 -5.00
C CYS A 196 -7.09 2.20 -4.23
N LEU A 197 -8.26 1.61 -4.46
CA LEU A 197 -8.56 0.23 -4.13
C LEU A 197 -8.31 -0.62 -5.38
N LEU A 198 -7.74 -1.80 -5.22
CA LEU A 198 -7.77 -2.84 -6.26
C LEU A 198 -8.85 -3.84 -5.88
N GLU A 199 -10.01 -3.71 -6.52
CA GLU A 199 -11.14 -4.64 -6.39
C GLU A 199 -10.90 -5.87 -7.25
N GLN A 200 -11.13 -7.07 -6.69
CA GLN A 200 -11.29 -8.31 -7.45
C GLN A 200 -12.65 -8.94 -7.16
N ARG A 201 -13.30 -9.47 -8.20
CA ARG A 201 -14.55 -10.23 -8.11
C ARG A 201 -14.27 -11.69 -8.35
N ILE A 202 -14.58 -12.52 -7.37
CA ILE A 202 -14.27 -13.95 -7.35
C ILE A 202 -15.59 -14.72 -7.34
N ALA A 203 -15.77 -15.58 -8.34
CA ALA A 203 -16.97 -16.43 -8.44
C ALA A 203 -16.99 -17.46 -7.31
N ILE A 204 -18.20 -17.73 -6.80
CA ILE A 204 -18.47 -18.75 -5.79
C ILE A 204 -19.22 -19.91 -6.44
N ASP A 205 -18.69 -21.12 -6.30
CA ASP A 205 -19.28 -22.33 -6.88
C ASP A 205 -20.70 -22.57 -6.38
N GLY A 206 -21.62 -22.76 -7.31
CA GLY A 206 -23.04 -22.97 -6.99
C GLY A 206 -23.80 -21.74 -6.50
N SER A 207 -23.25 -20.54 -6.63
CA SER A 207 -23.89 -19.27 -6.22
C SER A 207 -23.87 -18.24 -7.34
N GLU A 208 -24.91 -17.39 -7.40
CA GLU A 208 -24.90 -16.17 -8.21
C GLU A 208 -24.21 -15.00 -7.49
N LYS A 209 -23.80 -15.19 -6.23
CA LYS A 209 -23.09 -14.21 -5.44
C LYS A 209 -21.58 -14.38 -5.59
N GLU A 210 -20.86 -13.32 -5.33
CA GLU A 210 -19.42 -13.25 -5.48
C GLU A 210 -18.75 -12.91 -4.14
N LEU A 211 -17.46 -13.25 -4.02
CA LEU A 211 -16.58 -12.58 -3.05
C LEU A 211 -16.00 -11.36 -3.74
N VAL A 212 -16.30 -10.17 -3.18
CA VAL A 212 -15.71 -8.90 -3.59
C VAL A 212 -14.57 -8.58 -2.61
N LEU A 213 -13.37 -8.55 -3.13
CA LEU A 213 -12.12 -8.37 -2.36
C LEU A 213 -11.48 -7.04 -2.74
N TYR A 214 -11.18 -6.21 -1.73
CA TYR A 214 -10.47 -4.95 -1.89
C TYR A 214 -9.07 -5.06 -1.30
N ASN A 215 -8.03 -4.85 -2.13
CA ASN A 215 -6.67 -4.59 -1.67
C ASN A 215 -6.55 -3.10 -1.38
N VAL A 216 -6.18 -2.77 -0.14
CA VAL A 216 -6.24 -1.42 0.43
C VAL A 216 -4.84 -0.91 0.74
N HIS A 217 -4.57 0.35 0.39
CA HIS A 217 -3.46 1.14 0.92
C HIS A 217 -3.90 2.60 1.02
N LEU A 218 -4.31 3.01 2.22
CA LEU A 218 -4.82 4.35 2.46
C LEU A 218 -3.68 5.37 2.65
N ASP A 219 -4.02 6.66 2.62
CA ASP A 219 -3.01 7.73 2.71
C ASP A 219 -2.34 7.76 4.10
N ALA A 220 -0.99 7.79 4.10
CA ALA A 220 -0.19 7.82 5.31
C ALA A 220 -0.02 9.25 5.88
N TYR A 221 0.20 10.25 5.01
CA TYR A 221 0.71 11.57 5.39
C TYR A 221 -0.28 12.72 5.14
N GLY A 222 -1.47 12.42 4.66
CA GLY A 222 -2.53 13.40 4.45
C GLY A 222 -3.14 13.90 5.76
N ALA A 223 -3.94 14.96 5.65
CA ALA A 223 -4.73 15.42 6.78
C ALA A 223 -5.73 14.35 7.24
N GLU A 224 -6.11 14.39 8.52
CA GLU A 224 -7.02 13.42 9.14
C GLU A 224 -8.36 13.30 8.40
N GLU A 225 -8.90 14.44 7.96
CA GLU A 225 -10.14 14.47 7.18
C GLU A 225 -10.03 13.67 5.87
N GLY A 226 -8.88 13.76 5.18
CA GLY A 226 -8.65 13.02 3.94
C GLY A 226 -8.51 11.51 4.16
N LYS A 227 -7.91 11.10 5.27
CA LYS A 227 -7.81 9.68 5.66
C LYS A 227 -9.18 9.09 5.98
N THR A 228 -10.01 9.83 6.73
CA THR A 228 -11.39 9.46 7.05
C THR A 228 -12.23 9.36 5.77
N GLU A 229 -12.12 10.32 4.84
CA GLU A 229 -12.84 10.30 3.57
C GLU A 229 -12.50 9.07 2.72
N GLN A 230 -11.23 8.65 2.67
CA GLN A 230 -10.83 7.42 1.96
C GLN A 230 -11.44 6.17 2.58
N LEU A 231 -11.44 6.08 3.91
CA LEU A 231 -12.06 4.97 4.63
C LEU A 231 -13.59 4.95 4.43
N ASP A 232 -14.24 6.10 4.41
CA ASP A 232 -15.69 6.24 4.16
C ASP A 232 -16.07 5.78 2.75
N VAL A 233 -15.26 6.11 1.73
CA VAL A 233 -15.46 5.62 0.37
C VAL A 233 -15.37 4.09 0.34
N LEU A 234 -14.35 3.50 0.95
CA LEU A 234 -14.20 2.06 1.05
C LEU A 234 -15.44 1.42 1.72
N MET A 235 -15.84 1.92 2.89
CA MET A 235 -16.99 1.36 3.62
C MET A 235 -18.30 1.49 2.87
N ASN A 236 -18.51 2.56 2.11
CA ASN A 236 -19.71 2.71 1.29
C ASN A 236 -19.75 1.67 0.16
N LEU A 237 -18.63 1.46 -0.55
CA LEU A 237 -18.51 0.41 -1.56
C LEU A 237 -18.75 -0.99 -0.97
N MET A 238 -18.15 -1.28 0.18
CA MET A 238 -18.35 -2.56 0.87
C MET A 238 -19.82 -2.79 1.26
N LYS A 239 -20.49 -1.76 1.80
CA LYS A 239 -21.93 -1.82 2.13
C LYS A 239 -22.82 -2.04 0.91
N GLU A 240 -22.53 -1.37 -0.20
CA GLU A 240 -23.26 -1.53 -1.45
C GLU A 240 -23.16 -2.97 -1.98
N GLU A 241 -21.98 -3.55 -1.97
CA GLU A 241 -21.77 -4.95 -2.39
C GLU A 241 -22.43 -5.94 -1.44
N TYR A 242 -22.34 -5.74 -0.13
CA TYR A 242 -23.04 -6.56 0.84
C TYR A 242 -24.57 -6.50 0.69
N GLN A 243 -25.14 -5.32 0.41
CA GLN A 243 -26.59 -5.15 0.15
C GLN A 243 -27.05 -5.92 -1.11
N LYS A 244 -26.17 -6.16 -2.08
CA LYS A 244 -26.45 -7.04 -3.24
C LYS A 244 -26.41 -8.52 -2.86
N GLY A 245 -26.02 -8.84 -1.63
CA GLY A 245 -25.87 -10.20 -1.09
C GLY A 245 -24.49 -10.82 -1.36
N ASN A 246 -23.52 -10.04 -1.80
CA ASN A 246 -22.15 -10.49 -1.98
C ASN A 246 -21.44 -10.64 -0.63
N TYR A 247 -20.37 -11.43 -0.62
CA TYR A 247 -19.41 -11.49 0.46
C TYR A 247 -18.35 -10.43 0.24
N VAL A 248 -17.96 -9.71 1.29
CA VAL A 248 -17.06 -8.55 1.09
C VAL A 248 -15.92 -8.57 2.10
N ILE A 249 -14.71 -8.43 1.60
CA ILE A 249 -13.48 -8.34 2.40
C ILE A 249 -12.66 -7.15 1.90
N ALA A 250 -12.18 -6.30 2.81
CA ALA A 250 -11.12 -5.37 2.56
C ALA A 250 -9.91 -5.77 3.40
N GLY A 251 -8.73 -5.85 2.78
CA GLY A 251 -7.48 -6.17 3.48
C GLY A 251 -6.34 -5.32 2.94
N GLY A 252 -5.41 -4.95 3.81
CA GLY A 252 -4.29 -4.10 3.40
C GLY A 252 -3.70 -3.29 4.54
N ASP A 253 -2.94 -2.29 4.14
CA ASP A 253 -2.42 -1.24 4.99
C ASP A 253 -3.43 -0.07 5.04
N PHE A 254 -4.07 0.09 6.18
CA PHE A 254 -5.05 1.16 6.39
C PHE A 254 -4.39 2.49 6.76
N ASN A 255 -3.10 2.50 7.11
CA ASN A 255 -2.40 3.68 7.63
C ASN A 255 -3.15 4.39 8.79
N GLN A 256 -3.99 3.62 9.47
CA GLN A 256 -4.78 4.02 10.63
C GLN A 256 -4.76 2.90 11.67
N THR A 257 -4.66 3.26 12.95
CA THR A 257 -4.71 2.29 14.03
C THR A 257 -6.14 1.77 14.21
N PHE A 258 -6.29 0.48 14.32
CA PHE A 258 -7.60 -0.15 14.56
C PHE A 258 -8.10 0.09 15.99
N PRO A 259 -9.44 0.18 16.19
CA PRO A 259 -10.02 0.23 17.51
C PRO A 259 -9.61 -0.97 18.37
N GLY A 260 -9.31 -0.75 19.63
CA GLY A 260 -8.93 -1.81 20.57
C GLY A 260 -7.43 -2.12 20.64
N VAL A 261 -6.61 -1.44 19.86
CA VAL A 261 -5.14 -1.54 19.97
C VAL A 261 -4.69 -0.96 21.32
N ASP A 262 -3.92 -1.75 22.08
CA ASP A 262 -3.41 -1.37 23.39
C ASP A 262 -2.25 -0.35 23.26
N GLN A 263 -2.53 0.90 23.60
CA GLN A 263 -1.58 2.00 23.57
C GLN A 263 -0.47 1.90 24.64
N GLU A 264 -0.68 1.11 25.70
CA GLU A 264 0.39 0.84 26.68
C GLU A 264 1.42 -0.17 26.14
N LYS A 265 0.93 -1.11 25.29
CA LYS A 265 1.78 -2.11 24.62
C LYS A 265 2.51 -1.53 23.41
N PHE A 266 1.86 -0.66 22.66
CA PHE A 266 2.40 0.01 21.47
C PHE A 266 2.35 1.53 21.63
N PRO A 267 3.19 2.11 22.52
CA PRO A 267 3.16 3.53 22.83
C PRO A 267 3.69 4.36 21.65
N ILE A 268 3.08 5.53 21.45
CA ILE A 268 3.64 6.56 20.57
C ILE A 268 4.74 7.28 21.35
N ILE A 269 5.99 7.10 20.95
CA ILE A 269 7.19 7.68 21.58
C ILE A 269 7.77 8.86 20.80
N ASP A 270 7.56 8.91 19.50
CA ASP A 270 7.94 9.98 18.59
C ASP A 270 6.67 10.59 17.98
N THR A 271 6.36 11.83 18.37
CA THR A 271 5.20 12.59 17.89
C THR A 271 5.54 13.58 16.78
N ASP A 272 6.83 13.76 16.47
CA ASP A 272 7.30 14.72 15.47
C ASP A 272 7.28 14.10 14.05
N ASN A 273 7.21 12.77 13.97
CA ASN A 273 7.21 12.01 12.73
C ASN A 273 5.84 11.33 12.47
N TYR A 274 5.81 10.22 11.74
CA TYR A 274 4.58 9.55 11.39
C TYR A 274 3.84 9.01 12.63
N VAL A 275 2.58 9.42 12.78
CA VAL A 275 1.64 8.89 13.79
C VAL A 275 0.34 8.55 13.09
N PRO A 276 -0.10 7.28 13.11
CA PRO A 276 -1.37 6.89 12.52
C PRO A 276 -2.55 7.45 13.32
N VAL A 277 -3.58 7.91 12.61
CA VAL A 277 -4.86 8.30 13.22
C VAL A 277 -5.60 7.02 13.63
N GLN A 278 -6.30 7.06 14.74
CA GLN A 278 -7.13 5.93 15.16
C GLN A 278 -8.49 5.96 14.45
N ILE A 279 -8.91 4.81 13.93
CA ILE A 279 -10.28 4.60 13.44
C ILE A 279 -11.24 4.71 14.64
N PRO A 280 -12.35 5.47 14.55
CA PRO A 280 -13.30 5.60 15.67
C PRO A 280 -13.82 4.24 16.16
N ASP A 281 -13.99 4.07 17.47
CA ASP A 281 -14.38 2.79 18.09
C ASP A 281 -15.70 2.21 17.56
N ASN A 282 -16.63 3.06 17.16
CA ASN A 282 -17.95 2.67 16.66
C ASN A 282 -18.10 2.92 15.15
N TYR A 283 -17.01 2.85 14.39
CA TYR A 283 -17.01 3.16 12.97
C TYR A 283 -17.74 2.09 12.13
N LEU A 284 -17.56 0.81 12.45
CA LEU A 284 -18.18 -0.27 11.70
C LEU A 284 -19.69 -0.38 11.97
N PRO A 285 -20.51 -0.65 10.95
CA PRO A 285 -21.93 -0.97 11.15
C PRO A 285 -22.12 -2.30 11.89
N ASP A 286 -23.33 -2.52 12.40
CA ASP A 286 -23.69 -3.76 13.10
C ASP A 286 -23.37 -5.02 12.26
N GLY A 287 -22.73 -5.97 12.89
CA GLY A 287 -22.35 -7.27 12.29
C GLY A 287 -21.03 -7.26 11.50
N TRP A 288 -20.53 -6.10 11.09
CA TRP A 288 -19.20 -5.98 10.49
C TRP A 288 -18.09 -6.17 11.51
N LYS A 289 -16.94 -6.65 11.09
CA LYS A 289 -15.84 -6.98 12.02
C LYS A 289 -14.50 -6.54 11.47
N TYR A 290 -13.62 -6.12 12.38
CA TYR A 290 -12.18 -6.09 12.13
C TYR A 290 -11.62 -7.51 12.36
N ALA A 291 -10.73 -7.94 11.48
CA ALA A 291 -9.87 -9.10 11.71
C ALA A 291 -8.43 -8.60 11.79
N VAL A 292 -7.93 -8.49 13.00
CA VAL A 292 -6.64 -7.86 13.35
C VAL A 292 -5.97 -8.67 14.45
N ASP A 293 -4.67 -8.87 14.38
CA ASP A 293 -3.87 -9.41 15.48
C ASP A 293 -3.47 -8.26 16.42
N TYR A 294 -4.10 -8.18 17.59
CA TYR A 294 -3.84 -7.13 18.58
C TYR A 294 -2.58 -7.41 19.42
N GLU A 295 -1.96 -8.58 19.25
CA GLU A 295 -0.83 -9.01 20.07
C GLU A 295 0.53 -8.67 19.46
N ARG A 296 0.61 -8.49 18.13
CA ARG A 296 1.85 -8.30 17.40
C ARG A 296 1.79 -7.06 16.51
N PRO A 297 2.89 -6.28 16.43
CA PRO A 297 2.92 -5.10 15.57
C PRO A 297 2.95 -5.51 14.10
N THR A 298 2.31 -4.70 13.27
CA THR A 298 2.33 -4.91 11.82
C THR A 298 3.29 -3.98 11.08
N ALA A 299 3.67 -2.84 11.68
CA ALA A 299 4.60 -1.90 11.09
C ALA A 299 5.49 -1.24 12.16
N ARG A 300 6.61 -0.65 11.71
CA ARG A 300 7.50 0.16 12.53
C ARG A 300 7.69 1.58 11.95
N LEU A 301 8.02 2.54 12.79
CA LEU A 301 8.54 3.83 12.36
C LEU A 301 9.95 3.66 11.75
N LEU A 302 10.20 4.36 10.63
CA LEU A 302 11.47 4.31 9.90
C LEU A 302 12.41 5.49 10.24
N ASN A 303 12.36 6.01 11.47
CA ASN A 303 13.23 7.10 11.90
C ASN A 303 14.70 6.67 12.06
N GLU A 304 14.94 5.36 12.24
CA GLU A 304 16.25 4.74 12.34
C GLU A 304 16.24 3.27 11.88
N GLU A 305 17.40 2.65 11.72
CA GLU A 305 17.53 1.22 11.46
C GLU A 305 16.94 0.42 12.64
N TYR A 306 16.29 -0.70 12.35
CA TYR A 306 15.71 -1.55 13.39
C TYR A 306 16.79 -2.23 14.24
N SER A 307 16.75 -2.02 15.54
CA SER A 307 17.75 -2.55 16.49
C SER A 307 17.69 -4.07 16.72
N GLY A 308 16.69 -4.75 16.15
CA GLY A 308 16.44 -6.17 16.39
C GLY A 308 15.58 -6.46 17.62
N THR A 309 15.11 -5.42 18.31
CA THR A 309 14.20 -5.51 19.46
C THR A 309 13.10 -4.47 19.36
N TYR A 310 11.96 -4.71 20.01
CA TYR A 310 10.87 -3.74 20.11
C TYR A 310 11.12 -2.63 21.13
N GLU A 311 12.13 -2.77 21.96
CA GLU A 311 12.54 -1.75 22.92
C GLU A 311 13.05 -0.51 22.15
N ASN A 312 12.49 0.64 22.44
CA ASN A 312 12.75 1.94 21.80
C ASN A 312 12.35 2.05 20.32
N THR A 313 11.68 1.06 19.74
CA THR A 313 11.14 1.14 18.40
C THR A 313 9.64 1.50 18.48
N GLN A 314 9.22 2.55 17.78
CA GLN A 314 7.79 2.87 17.67
C GLN A 314 7.13 1.91 16.69
N LEU A 315 6.10 1.23 17.17
CA LEU A 315 5.45 0.13 16.48
C LEU A 315 3.95 0.43 16.31
N TYR A 316 3.36 -0.12 15.26
CA TYR A 316 1.97 0.12 14.89
C TYR A 316 1.24 -1.18 14.57
N ILE A 317 -0.09 -1.16 14.71
CA ILE A 317 -1.01 -2.14 14.14
C ILE A 317 -1.92 -1.37 13.17
N ILE A 318 -1.53 -1.35 11.89
CA ILE A 318 -2.18 -0.60 10.81
C ILE A 318 -2.53 -1.49 9.61
N ASP A 319 -2.08 -2.73 9.59
CA ASP A 319 -2.43 -3.74 8.60
C ASP A 319 -3.45 -4.72 9.18
N GLY A 320 -4.45 -5.10 8.39
CA GLY A 320 -5.51 -5.99 8.81
C GLY A 320 -6.65 -6.05 7.82
N TYR A 321 -7.85 -6.41 8.32
CA TYR A 321 -9.00 -6.64 7.46
C TYR A 321 -10.30 -6.09 8.05
N ILE A 322 -11.24 -5.76 7.15
CA ILE A 322 -12.65 -5.51 7.45
C ILE A 322 -13.47 -6.59 6.74
N LEU A 323 -14.37 -7.25 7.46
CA LEU A 323 -15.19 -8.34 6.97
C LEU A 323 -16.68 -8.01 7.04
N SER A 324 -17.43 -8.34 5.99
CA SER A 324 -18.89 -8.26 6.00
C SER A 324 -19.51 -9.33 6.92
N PRO A 325 -20.76 -9.14 7.39
CA PRO A 325 -21.41 -10.04 8.36
C PRO A 325 -21.51 -11.51 7.93
N ASN A 326 -21.52 -11.80 6.61
CA ASN A 326 -21.57 -13.13 6.03
C ASN A 326 -20.19 -13.78 5.78
N VAL A 327 -19.12 -13.14 6.29
CA VAL A 327 -17.76 -13.71 6.30
C VAL A 327 -17.34 -13.98 7.73
N GLU A 328 -17.05 -15.25 8.03
CA GLU A 328 -16.52 -15.69 9.32
C GLU A 328 -14.99 -15.58 9.33
N CYS A 329 -14.42 -14.97 10.37
CA CYS A 329 -13.00 -15.04 10.67
C CYS A 329 -12.71 -16.29 11.49
N GLU A 330 -12.00 -17.25 10.93
CA GLU A 330 -11.57 -18.45 11.66
C GLU A 330 -10.29 -18.19 12.46
N SER A 331 -9.36 -17.43 11.88
CA SER A 331 -8.12 -16.97 12.56
C SER A 331 -7.51 -15.76 11.86
N VAL A 332 -6.81 -14.95 12.61
CA VAL A 332 -5.95 -13.86 12.13
C VAL A 332 -4.66 -13.86 12.92
N GLU A 333 -3.52 -13.73 12.25
CA GLU A 333 -2.20 -13.69 12.89
C GLU A 333 -1.21 -12.83 12.10
N THR A 334 -0.38 -12.08 12.80
CA THR A 334 0.77 -11.38 12.24
C THR A 334 1.97 -12.32 12.20
N ILE A 335 2.60 -12.46 11.04
CA ILE A 335 3.78 -13.31 10.84
C ILE A 335 5.03 -12.44 11.05
N GLU A 336 5.59 -12.50 12.25
CA GLU A 336 6.79 -11.72 12.59
C GLU A 336 8.01 -12.27 11.85
N ASN A 337 8.74 -11.40 11.17
CA ASN A 337 9.96 -11.72 10.44
C ASN A 337 11.12 -10.77 10.78
N ASN A 338 11.05 -10.05 11.92
CA ASN A 338 12.01 -9.04 12.36
C ASN A 338 12.22 -7.92 11.33
N PHE A 339 11.19 -7.54 10.59
CA PHE A 339 11.24 -6.53 9.51
C PHE A 339 12.33 -6.81 8.48
N SER A 340 12.61 -8.10 8.21
CA SER A 340 13.77 -8.52 7.42
C SER A 340 13.66 -8.19 5.93
N TYR A 341 12.46 -7.88 5.42
CA TYR A 341 12.21 -7.65 3.99
C TYR A 341 11.42 -6.38 3.71
N SER A 342 10.76 -5.83 4.72
CA SER A 342 9.94 -4.63 4.70
C SER A 342 9.88 -4.05 6.12
N ASP A 343 9.47 -2.81 6.25
CA ASP A 343 9.08 -2.16 7.51
C ASP A 343 7.70 -2.59 8.02
N HIS A 344 7.04 -3.50 7.30
CA HIS A 344 5.82 -4.17 7.73
C HIS A 344 6.01 -5.67 7.95
N HIS A 345 5.11 -6.27 8.74
CA HIS A 345 4.92 -7.70 8.87
C HIS A 345 3.68 -8.16 8.09
N PRO A 346 3.72 -9.35 7.45
CA PRO A 346 2.53 -9.90 6.82
C PRO A 346 1.46 -10.28 7.85
N VAL A 347 0.20 -10.05 7.51
CA VAL A 347 -0.95 -10.48 8.33
C VAL A 347 -1.74 -11.54 7.59
N LYS A 348 -1.84 -12.74 8.18
CA LYS A 348 -2.55 -13.89 7.63
C LYS A 348 -3.94 -14.02 8.22
N LEU A 349 -4.92 -14.19 7.36
CA LEU A 349 -6.33 -14.37 7.70
C LEU A 349 -6.82 -15.71 7.13
N SER A 350 -7.56 -16.47 7.93
CA SER A 350 -8.35 -17.60 7.46
C SER A 350 -9.83 -17.27 7.62
N ILE A 351 -10.60 -17.46 6.56
CA ILE A 351 -12.03 -17.13 6.50
C ILE A 351 -12.87 -18.28 6.03
N LYS A 352 -14.16 -18.19 6.33
CA LYS A 352 -15.20 -19.02 5.77
C LYS A 352 -16.39 -18.16 5.33
N LEU A 353 -16.92 -18.40 4.14
CA LEU A 353 -18.17 -17.79 3.68
C LEU A 353 -19.36 -18.54 4.32
N ILE A 354 -20.31 -17.84 4.97
CA ILE A 354 -21.42 -18.41 5.72
C ILE A 354 -22.79 -17.95 5.20
#